data_931ec31812e1f24ee9ad845696656c71
#
_entry.id   931ec31812e1f24ee9ad845696656c71
#
_cell.length_a   1.000
_cell.length_b   1.000
_cell.length_c   1.000
_cell.angle_alpha   90.00
_cell.angle_beta   90.00
_cell.angle_gamma   90.00
#
_symmetry.space_group_name_H-M   'P 1'
#
loop_
_entity.id
_entity.type
_entity.pdbx_description
1 polymer ?
#
loop_
_entity_poly.entity_id
_entity_poly.type
_entity_poly.pdbx_seq_one_letter_code
_entity_poly.pdbx_strand_id
1 'polypeptide(L)'
;MKVLILGAGGLTGRYLVCESKRRGMEVASFTKQELDISKTDIARDTLAKERPELVINSASLTSLELCEENPALSRKVNCEAPEAWAKECGRAGVRFVHLGTDYIFDGKKTSAYLPQDLPTPLSRYGKDKAEGEKRVLRANPHALVVRLAWVFGHGGKTFMSKLPGILAEKRVVELAGGRTGSCTYAGEASRIILDLAEKRVEGIFHGVQAGETTWKRFAEKAIELMKSEGRSVVCEEVRELSQDKIPGLRVPRPAFSPLDILETEKILGRKIPEWEKGLVEYLREIGW
;
A
#
# COMPACT_ATOMS: atom_id res chain seq x y z
N MET A 1 1.78 -22.92 7.83
CA MET A 1 0.65 -22.16 7.28
C MET A 1 0.89 -21.91 5.81
N LYS A 2 -0.10 -22.25 4.97
CA LYS A 2 -0.07 -21.94 3.54
C LYS A 2 -0.77 -20.61 3.27
N VAL A 3 -0.07 -19.67 2.62
CA VAL A 3 -0.60 -18.36 2.26
C VAL A 3 -0.73 -18.24 0.74
N LEU A 4 -1.88 -17.73 0.29
CA LEU A 4 -2.14 -17.36 -1.11
C LEU A 4 -2.04 -15.84 -1.26
N ILE A 5 -1.14 -15.36 -2.13
CA ILE A 5 -0.93 -13.93 -2.37
C ILE A 5 -1.40 -13.57 -3.79
N LEU A 6 -2.45 -12.76 -3.87
CA LEU A 6 -2.97 -12.21 -5.10
C LEU A 6 -2.25 -10.89 -5.43
N GLY A 7 -1.87 -10.68 -6.68
CA GLY A 7 -1.13 -9.49 -7.10
C GLY A 7 0.36 -9.52 -6.75
N ALA A 8 0.95 -10.71 -6.74
CA ALA A 8 2.36 -10.94 -6.39
C ALA A 8 3.38 -10.19 -7.29
N GLY A 9 2.99 -9.75 -8.49
CA GLY A 9 3.83 -8.92 -9.37
C GLY A 9 3.88 -7.44 -8.96
N GLY A 10 2.98 -6.98 -8.08
CA GLY A 10 2.96 -5.62 -7.55
C GLY A 10 4.05 -5.39 -6.49
N LEU A 11 4.30 -4.10 -6.15
CA LEU A 11 5.31 -3.76 -5.15
C LEU A 11 5.06 -4.49 -3.82
N THR A 12 3.93 -4.25 -3.16
CA THR A 12 3.61 -4.87 -1.87
C THR A 12 3.52 -6.39 -1.97
N GLY A 13 2.97 -6.92 -3.08
CA GLY A 13 2.84 -8.36 -3.30
C GLY A 13 4.18 -9.10 -3.29
N ARG A 14 5.20 -8.55 -3.95
CA ARG A 14 6.56 -9.12 -3.96
C ARG A 14 7.18 -9.18 -2.56
N TYR A 15 7.04 -8.10 -1.79
CA TYR A 15 7.54 -8.07 -0.42
C TYR A 15 6.78 -9.03 0.50
N LEU A 16 5.46 -9.16 0.31
CA LEU A 16 4.67 -10.17 1.02
C LEU A 16 5.15 -11.60 0.71
N VAL A 17 5.44 -11.91 -0.55
CA VAL A 17 6.02 -13.22 -0.95
C VAL A 17 7.35 -13.45 -0.26
N CYS A 18 8.27 -12.48 -0.29
CA CYS A 18 9.58 -12.59 0.34
C CYS A 18 9.46 -12.77 1.86
N GLU A 19 8.67 -11.94 2.53
CA GLU A 19 8.51 -11.99 3.98
C GLU A 19 7.80 -13.27 4.44
N SER A 20 6.77 -13.73 3.70
CA SER A 20 6.10 -15.00 4.00
C SER A 20 7.06 -16.19 3.90
N LYS A 21 7.90 -16.23 2.86
CA LYS A 21 8.93 -17.27 2.72
C LYS A 21 9.98 -17.18 3.84
N ARG A 22 10.40 -15.96 4.23
CA ARG A 22 11.32 -15.74 5.35
C ARG A 22 10.77 -16.27 6.68
N ARG A 23 9.44 -16.23 6.86
CA ARG A 23 8.74 -16.81 8.03
C ARG A 23 8.49 -18.32 7.91
N GLY A 24 9.00 -18.98 6.89
CA GLY A 24 8.81 -20.42 6.68
C GLY A 24 7.39 -20.82 6.27
N MET A 25 6.60 -19.88 5.72
CA MET A 25 5.28 -20.18 5.19
C MET A 25 5.36 -20.86 3.83
N GLU A 26 4.45 -21.78 3.53
CA GLU A 26 4.21 -22.25 2.17
C GLU A 26 3.48 -21.17 1.38
N VAL A 27 4.03 -20.73 0.25
CA VAL A 27 3.52 -19.59 -0.51
C VAL A 27 3.02 -20.01 -1.88
N ALA A 28 1.72 -19.89 -2.11
CA ALA A 28 1.12 -19.81 -3.44
C ALA A 28 0.97 -18.33 -3.81
N SER A 29 1.46 -17.91 -4.98
CA SER A 29 1.42 -16.49 -5.35
C SER A 29 1.13 -16.34 -6.84
N PHE A 30 0.27 -15.37 -7.17
CA PHE A 30 -0.14 -15.14 -8.55
C PHE A 30 0.01 -13.68 -8.95
N THR A 31 0.63 -13.46 -10.08
CA THR A 31 0.64 -12.18 -10.79
C THR A 31 -0.68 -12.00 -11.55
N LYS A 32 -0.92 -10.80 -12.10
CA LYS A 32 -2.13 -10.53 -12.91
C LYS A 32 -2.20 -11.43 -14.15
N GLN A 33 -1.07 -11.78 -14.75
CA GLN A 33 -1.01 -12.63 -15.93
C GLN A 33 -1.39 -14.08 -15.64
N GLU A 34 -1.03 -14.57 -14.46
CA GLU A 34 -1.33 -15.94 -14.03
C GLU A 34 -2.75 -16.07 -13.48
N LEU A 35 -3.23 -15.04 -12.77
CA LEU A 35 -4.56 -15.00 -12.16
C LEU A 35 -5.10 -13.57 -12.15
N ASP A 36 -6.02 -13.26 -13.06
CA ASP A 36 -6.71 -11.97 -13.09
C ASP A 36 -7.90 -12.00 -12.14
N ILE A 37 -7.76 -11.30 -10.98
CA ILE A 37 -8.79 -11.25 -9.94
C ILE A 37 -10.11 -10.66 -10.44
N SER A 38 -10.11 -9.92 -11.54
CA SER A 38 -11.34 -9.36 -12.12
C SER A 38 -12.28 -10.43 -12.68
N LYS A 39 -11.78 -11.66 -12.90
CA LYS A 39 -12.59 -12.83 -13.20
C LYS A 39 -13.05 -13.46 -11.88
N THR A 40 -14.20 -13.01 -11.37
CA THR A 40 -14.65 -13.28 -9.99
C THR A 40 -15.05 -14.73 -9.73
N ASP A 41 -15.33 -15.49 -10.78
CA ASP A 41 -15.69 -16.91 -10.78
C ASP A 41 -14.53 -17.85 -10.43
N ILE A 42 -13.28 -17.40 -10.63
CA ILE A 42 -12.08 -18.23 -10.38
C ILE A 42 -11.72 -18.39 -8.90
N ALA A 43 -12.29 -17.57 -8.01
CA ALA A 43 -11.92 -17.57 -6.58
C ALA A 43 -12.16 -18.94 -5.93
N ARG A 44 -13.33 -19.54 -6.15
CA ARG A 44 -13.71 -20.85 -5.60
C ARG A 44 -12.75 -21.96 -6.05
N ASP A 45 -12.49 -22.04 -7.37
CA ASP A 45 -11.66 -23.10 -7.94
C ASP A 45 -10.21 -22.95 -7.48
N THR A 46 -9.72 -21.70 -7.38
CA THR A 46 -8.39 -21.42 -6.85
C THR A 46 -8.27 -21.85 -5.39
N LEU A 47 -9.25 -21.52 -4.54
CA LEU A 47 -9.24 -21.93 -3.14
C LEU A 47 -9.29 -23.47 -2.99
N ALA A 48 -10.10 -24.13 -3.79
CA ALA A 48 -10.20 -25.60 -3.78
C ALA A 48 -8.88 -26.29 -4.21
N LYS A 49 -8.19 -25.70 -5.20
CA LYS A 49 -6.92 -26.20 -5.72
C LYS A 49 -5.78 -25.94 -4.74
N GLU A 50 -5.61 -24.68 -4.31
CA GLU A 50 -4.47 -24.25 -3.50
C GLU A 50 -4.61 -24.59 -2.03
N ARG A 51 -5.83 -24.70 -1.51
CA ARG A 51 -6.15 -24.99 -0.10
C ARG A 51 -5.36 -24.10 0.89
N PRO A 52 -5.38 -22.76 0.72
CA PRO A 52 -4.65 -21.89 1.62
C PRO A 52 -5.35 -21.76 2.97
N GLU A 53 -4.60 -21.44 4.03
CA GLU A 53 -5.14 -21.04 5.33
C GLU A 53 -5.36 -19.52 5.43
N LEU A 54 -4.66 -18.76 4.55
CA LEU A 54 -4.71 -17.31 4.49
C LEU A 54 -4.65 -16.86 3.03
N VAL A 55 -5.53 -15.95 2.64
CA VAL A 55 -5.46 -15.22 1.36
C VAL A 55 -5.15 -13.75 1.62
N ILE A 56 -4.14 -13.21 0.95
CA ILE A 56 -3.81 -11.78 0.99
C ILE A 56 -4.04 -11.18 -0.39
N ASN A 57 -5.04 -10.32 -0.51
CA ASN A 57 -5.32 -9.60 -1.74
C ASN A 57 -4.54 -8.27 -1.78
N SER A 58 -3.39 -8.29 -2.44
CA SER A 58 -2.59 -7.10 -2.75
C SER A 58 -2.80 -6.59 -4.19
N ALA A 59 -3.67 -7.25 -4.96
CA ALA A 59 -3.99 -6.83 -6.32
C ALA A 59 -4.93 -5.61 -6.30
N SER A 60 -4.59 -4.59 -7.09
CA SER A 60 -5.37 -3.36 -7.22
C SER A 60 -4.99 -2.63 -8.52
N LEU A 61 -5.92 -1.88 -9.08
CA LEU A 61 -5.65 -0.87 -10.10
C LEU A 61 -5.34 0.44 -9.39
N THR A 62 -4.05 0.80 -9.30
CA THR A 62 -3.58 1.92 -8.47
C THR A 62 -3.30 3.22 -9.22
N SER A 63 -3.32 3.22 -10.58
CA SER A 63 -3.22 4.44 -11.36
C SER A 63 -4.53 5.23 -11.24
N LEU A 64 -4.45 6.40 -10.60
CA LEU A 64 -5.61 7.27 -10.42
C LEU A 64 -6.19 7.70 -11.77
N GLU A 65 -5.29 8.08 -12.68
CA GLU A 65 -5.65 8.54 -14.02
C GLU A 65 -6.39 7.41 -14.79
N LEU A 66 -5.85 6.20 -14.76
CA LEU A 66 -6.47 5.05 -15.43
C LEU A 66 -7.83 4.67 -14.79
N CYS A 67 -7.99 4.88 -13.48
CA CYS A 67 -9.27 4.66 -12.81
C CYS A 67 -10.34 5.67 -13.26
N GLU A 68 -9.95 6.94 -13.48
CA GLU A 68 -10.87 7.94 -14.03
C GLU A 68 -11.21 7.66 -15.50
N GLU A 69 -10.22 7.26 -16.30
CA GLU A 69 -10.41 6.91 -17.72
C GLU A 69 -11.24 5.64 -17.92
N ASN A 70 -11.10 4.66 -17.02
CA ASN A 70 -11.79 3.37 -17.08
C ASN A 70 -12.52 3.03 -15.77
N PRO A 71 -13.61 3.75 -15.44
CA PRO A 71 -14.30 3.56 -14.16
C PRO A 71 -14.90 2.17 -14.00
N ALA A 72 -15.31 1.51 -15.07
CA ALA A 72 -15.81 0.14 -15.03
C ALA A 72 -14.73 -0.86 -14.62
N LEU A 73 -13.52 -0.75 -15.19
CA LEU A 73 -12.38 -1.57 -14.82
C LEU A 73 -11.94 -1.30 -13.37
N SER A 74 -11.89 0.00 -12.97
CA SER A 74 -11.56 0.39 -11.60
C SER A 74 -12.50 -0.27 -10.61
N ARG A 75 -13.81 -0.16 -10.82
CA ARG A 75 -14.83 -0.79 -9.97
C ARG A 75 -14.68 -2.31 -9.92
N LYS A 76 -14.46 -2.94 -11.06
CA LYS A 76 -14.31 -4.39 -11.15
C LYS A 76 -13.13 -4.90 -10.33
N VAL A 77 -11.96 -4.24 -10.46
CA VAL A 77 -10.72 -4.68 -9.80
C VAL A 77 -10.66 -4.24 -8.33
N ASN A 78 -11.09 -3.00 -8.02
CA ASN A 78 -10.90 -2.41 -6.69
C ASN A 78 -12.10 -2.61 -5.74
N CYS A 79 -13.24 -3.06 -6.27
CA CYS A 79 -14.48 -3.19 -5.49
C CYS A 79 -15.08 -4.60 -5.60
N GLU A 80 -15.45 -5.05 -6.83
CA GLU A 80 -16.20 -6.30 -7.03
C GLU A 80 -15.34 -7.55 -6.82
N ALA A 81 -14.11 -7.54 -7.34
CA ALA A 81 -13.19 -8.66 -7.17
C ALA A 81 -12.83 -8.93 -5.70
N PRO A 82 -12.44 -7.92 -4.88
CA PRO A 82 -12.21 -8.13 -3.46
C PRO A 82 -13.44 -8.70 -2.72
N GLU A 83 -14.66 -8.22 -3.04
CA GLU A 83 -15.91 -8.75 -2.47
C GLU A 83 -16.07 -10.23 -2.79
N ALA A 84 -15.88 -10.63 -4.05
CA ALA A 84 -16.01 -12.03 -4.49
C ALA A 84 -15.01 -12.94 -3.75
N TRP A 85 -13.75 -12.54 -3.66
CA TRP A 85 -12.72 -13.28 -2.92
C TRP A 85 -13.04 -13.37 -1.42
N ALA A 86 -13.45 -12.27 -0.80
CA ALA A 86 -13.85 -12.26 0.62
C ALA A 86 -14.99 -13.23 0.90
N LYS A 87 -16.01 -13.25 0.02
CA LYS A 87 -17.18 -14.13 0.10
C LYS A 87 -16.78 -15.61 0.03
N GLU A 88 -15.96 -15.98 -0.95
CA GLU A 88 -15.53 -17.37 -1.12
C GLU A 88 -14.57 -17.81 0.00
N CYS A 89 -13.70 -16.93 0.48
CA CYS A 89 -12.88 -17.19 1.66
C CYS A 89 -13.73 -17.42 2.92
N GLY A 90 -14.75 -16.57 3.16
CA GLY A 90 -15.69 -16.74 4.29
C GLY A 90 -16.43 -18.08 4.23
N ARG A 91 -16.90 -18.50 3.04
CA ARG A 91 -17.55 -19.80 2.83
C ARG A 91 -16.64 -20.99 3.09
N ALA A 92 -15.37 -20.84 2.74
CA ALA A 92 -14.37 -21.90 2.89
C ALA A 92 -13.71 -21.92 4.29
N GLY A 93 -14.03 -20.99 5.18
CA GLY A 93 -13.36 -20.83 6.47
C GLY A 93 -11.89 -20.38 6.35
N VAL A 94 -11.53 -19.77 5.22
CA VAL A 94 -10.17 -19.27 4.94
C VAL A 94 -10.08 -17.81 5.36
N ARG A 95 -9.01 -17.44 6.07
CA ARG A 95 -8.76 -16.05 6.46
C ARG A 95 -8.50 -15.18 5.23
N PHE A 96 -9.01 -13.95 5.26
CA PHE A 96 -8.88 -13.01 4.15
C PHE A 96 -8.35 -11.66 4.61
N VAL A 97 -7.28 -11.20 3.99
CA VAL A 97 -6.71 -9.86 4.17
C VAL A 97 -6.84 -9.07 2.88
N HIS A 98 -7.43 -7.87 2.96
CA HIS A 98 -7.53 -6.93 1.86
C HIS A 98 -6.71 -5.67 2.12
N LEU A 99 -5.92 -5.24 1.13
CA LEU A 99 -5.14 -4.01 1.26
C LEU A 99 -5.98 -2.79 0.86
N GLY A 100 -6.18 -1.89 1.82
CA GLY A 100 -6.82 -0.59 1.66
C GLY A 100 -5.82 0.52 1.31
N THR A 101 -6.28 1.79 1.38
CA THR A 101 -5.50 2.97 1.01
C THR A 101 -5.95 4.21 1.78
N ASP A 102 -5.03 5.18 1.98
CA ASP A 102 -5.32 6.52 2.48
C ASP A 102 -6.13 7.38 1.51
N TYR A 103 -6.16 7.04 0.22
CA TYR A 103 -6.93 7.78 -0.80
C TYR A 103 -8.46 7.71 -0.63
N ILE A 104 -8.94 6.99 0.37
CA ILE A 104 -10.35 7.01 0.76
C ILE A 104 -10.74 8.28 1.52
N PHE A 105 -9.77 9.11 1.92
CA PHE A 105 -9.98 10.36 2.66
C PHE A 105 -9.81 11.59 1.77
N ASP A 106 -10.47 12.70 2.15
CA ASP A 106 -10.44 13.97 1.39
C ASP A 106 -9.29 14.90 1.78
N GLY A 107 -8.59 14.61 2.85
CA GLY A 107 -7.45 15.40 3.30
C GLY A 107 -7.79 16.69 4.02
N LYS A 108 -9.01 16.85 4.57
CA LYS A 108 -9.45 18.05 5.28
C LYS A 108 -9.18 18.04 6.77
N LYS A 109 -8.82 16.90 7.35
CA LYS A 109 -8.44 16.84 8.77
C LYS A 109 -7.08 17.52 9.00
N THR A 110 -6.86 17.92 10.25
CA THR A 110 -5.60 18.47 10.77
C THR A 110 -4.89 17.52 11.73
N SER A 111 -5.45 16.33 11.93
CA SER A 111 -4.87 15.23 12.71
C SER A 111 -4.93 13.95 11.89
N ALA A 112 -4.10 12.97 12.22
CA ALA A 112 -4.08 11.68 11.54
C ALA A 112 -5.47 11.03 11.49
N TYR A 113 -5.79 10.38 10.39
CA TYR A 113 -7.04 9.66 10.22
C TYR A 113 -7.04 8.38 11.06
N LEU A 114 -8.15 8.12 11.73
CA LEU A 114 -8.39 6.92 12.53
C LEU A 114 -8.99 5.81 11.65
N PRO A 115 -8.84 4.51 12.01
CA PRO A 115 -9.47 3.42 11.27
C PRO A 115 -11.00 3.56 11.09
N GLN A 116 -11.68 4.14 12.08
CA GLN A 116 -13.13 4.36 12.10
C GLN A 116 -13.60 5.66 11.42
N ASP A 117 -12.68 6.54 10.96
CA ASP A 117 -13.06 7.75 10.24
C ASP A 117 -13.79 7.41 8.94
N LEU A 118 -14.86 8.16 8.66
CA LEU A 118 -15.69 7.93 7.48
C LEU A 118 -14.91 8.27 6.19
N PRO A 119 -14.92 7.38 5.19
CA PRO A 119 -14.35 7.66 3.89
C PRO A 119 -15.05 8.82 3.17
N THR A 120 -14.26 9.75 2.64
CA THR A 120 -14.71 10.92 1.85
C THR A 120 -13.82 11.09 0.61
N PRO A 121 -13.72 10.08 -0.27
CA PRO A 121 -12.73 10.03 -1.34
C PRO A 121 -12.93 11.10 -2.41
N LEU A 122 -11.82 11.68 -2.90
CA LEU A 122 -11.79 12.70 -3.96
C LEU A 122 -11.78 12.09 -5.37
N SER A 123 -11.23 10.89 -5.54
CA SER A 123 -11.00 10.26 -6.83
C SER A 123 -11.83 8.99 -7.04
N ARG A 124 -11.95 8.56 -8.29
CA ARG A 124 -12.59 7.27 -8.64
C ARG A 124 -11.90 6.11 -7.93
N TYR A 125 -10.57 6.08 -7.94
CA TYR A 125 -9.78 5.08 -7.21
C TYR A 125 -10.17 5.01 -5.74
N GLY A 126 -10.17 6.16 -5.06
CA GLY A 126 -10.56 6.23 -3.64
C GLY A 126 -11.99 5.77 -3.38
N LYS A 127 -12.94 6.17 -4.25
CA LYS A 127 -14.35 5.74 -4.16
C LYS A 127 -14.50 4.22 -4.30
N ASP A 128 -13.84 3.62 -5.29
CA ASP A 128 -13.93 2.19 -5.51
C ASP A 128 -13.21 1.39 -4.41
N LYS A 129 -12.08 1.91 -3.87
CA LYS A 129 -11.39 1.29 -2.73
C LYS A 129 -12.24 1.34 -1.47
N ALA A 130 -12.85 2.50 -1.15
CA ALA A 130 -13.72 2.65 0.02
C ALA A 130 -14.95 1.73 -0.06
N GLU A 131 -15.60 1.66 -1.23
CA GLU A 131 -16.72 0.75 -1.45
C GLU A 131 -16.26 -0.72 -1.40
N GLY A 132 -15.05 -1.03 -1.90
CA GLY A 132 -14.44 -2.35 -1.84
C GLY A 132 -14.22 -2.83 -0.40
N GLU A 133 -13.64 -1.98 0.48
CA GLU A 133 -13.48 -2.27 1.91
C GLU A 133 -14.83 -2.60 2.57
N LYS A 134 -15.84 -1.76 2.33
CA LYS A 134 -17.19 -1.96 2.86
C LYS A 134 -17.81 -3.28 2.41
N ARG A 135 -17.68 -3.63 1.13
CA ARG A 135 -18.22 -4.87 0.57
C ARG A 135 -17.48 -6.11 1.06
N VAL A 136 -16.16 -6.03 1.20
CA VAL A 136 -15.33 -7.10 1.79
C VAL A 136 -15.82 -7.44 3.18
N LEU A 137 -15.95 -6.44 4.07
CA LEU A 137 -16.41 -6.66 5.45
C LEU A 137 -17.86 -7.12 5.54
N ARG A 138 -18.72 -6.69 4.61
CA ARG A 138 -20.11 -7.20 4.52
C ARG A 138 -20.17 -8.66 4.07
N ALA A 139 -19.31 -9.03 3.09
CA ALA A 139 -19.29 -10.39 2.53
C ALA A 139 -18.56 -11.39 3.44
N ASN A 140 -17.61 -10.92 4.23
CA ASN A 140 -16.86 -11.68 5.21
C ASN A 140 -16.55 -10.80 6.43
N PRO A 141 -17.40 -10.81 7.48
CA PRO A 141 -17.20 -10.01 8.69
C PRO A 141 -15.88 -10.30 9.43
N HIS A 142 -15.30 -11.48 9.22
CA HIS A 142 -14.00 -11.89 9.78
C HIS A 142 -12.80 -11.47 8.92
N ALA A 143 -13.01 -10.71 7.86
CA ALA A 143 -11.91 -10.21 7.04
C ALA A 143 -11.11 -9.11 7.75
N LEU A 144 -9.81 -9.05 7.45
CA LEU A 144 -8.93 -7.97 7.85
C LEU A 144 -8.72 -7.02 6.66
N VAL A 145 -8.94 -5.74 6.87
CA VAL A 145 -8.56 -4.67 5.93
C VAL A 145 -7.37 -3.91 6.50
N VAL A 146 -6.28 -3.81 5.73
CA VAL A 146 -5.09 -3.06 6.14
C VAL A 146 -4.90 -1.90 5.18
N ARG A 147 -5.14 -0.67 5.65
CA ARG A 147 -4.91 0.55 4.87
C ARG A 147 -3.45 0.92 4.87
N LEU A 148 -2.92 1.12 3.69
CA LEU A 148 -1.55 1.55 3.43
C LEU A 148 -1.54 2.97 2.88
N ALA A 149 -0.38 3.65 2.97
CA ALA A 149 -0.16 4.96 2.38
C ALA A 149 1.26 5.05 1.82
N TRP A 150 1.42 5.72 0.70
CA TRP A 150 2.67 6.10 0.04
C TRP A 150 3.74 4.99 0.08
N VAL A 151 3.36 3.79 -0.32
CA VAL A 151 4.26 2.62 -0.27
C VAL A 151 5.41 2.78 -1.25
N PHE A 152 6.64 2.58 -0.76
CA PHE A 152 7.87 2.60 -1.55
C PHE A 152 8.74 1.37 -1.29
N GLY A 153 9.64 1.06 -2.22
CA GLY A 153 10.54 -0.08 -2.14
C GLY A 153 11.14 -0.43 -3.49
N HIS A 154 12.06 -1.39 -3.53
CA HIS A 154 12.80 -1.79 -4.72
C HIS A 154 11.87 -2.24 -5.85
N GLY A 155 12.16 -1.77 -7.06
CA GLY A 155 11.39 -2.09 -8.28
C GLY A 155 9.96 -1.53 -8.26
N GLY A 156 9.62 -0.64 -7.31
CA GLY A 156 8.38 0.12 -7.30
C GLY A 156 8.35 1.14 -8.43
N LYS A 157 7.13 1.41 -8.93
CA LYS A 157 6.90 2.42 -9.98
C LYS A 157 6.51 3.79 -9.41
N THR A 158 6.36 3.90 -8.08
CA THR A 158 6.00 5.14 -7.40
C THR A 158 7.14 6.15 -7.48
N PHE A 159 6.81 7.43 -7.36
CA PHE A 159 7.80 8.49 -7.31
C PHE A 159 8.84 8.25 -6.20
N MET A 160 8.38 7.92 -4.99
CA MET A 160 9.27 7.66 -3.85
C MET A 160 10.23 6.49 -4.10
N SER A 161 9.77 5.44 -4.80
CA SER A 161 10.64 4.31 -5.18
C SER A 161 11.69 4.66 -6.23
N LYS A 162 11.45 5.70 -7.03
CA LYS A 162 12.39 6.14 -8.08
C LYS A 162 13.31 7.26 -7.60
N LEU A 163 12.95 7.90 -6.50
CA LEU A 163 13.58 9.13 -6.05
C LEU A 163 15.09 9.02 -5.84
N PRO A 164 15.67 7.98 -5.22
CA PRO A 164 17.12 7.88 -5.07
C PRO A 164 17.88 7.96 -6.40
N GLY A 165 17.41 7.23 -7.43
CA GLY A 165 17.99 7.34 -8.78
C GLY A 165 17.85 8.73 -9.38
N ILE A 166 16.71 9.40 -9.20
CA ILE A 166 16.49 10.77 -9.69
C ILE A 166 17.45 11.76 -8.99
N LEU A 167 17.66 11.62 -7.68
CA LEU A 167 18.58 12.47 -6.90
C LEU A 167 20.04 12.28 -7.30
N ALA A 168 20.41 11.10 -7.80
CA ALA A 168 21.75 10.81 -8.30
C ALA A 168 22.02 11.39 -9.70
N GLU A 169 20.97 11.71 -10.47
CA GLU A 169 21.09 12.12 -11.87
C GLU A 169 20.75 13.58 -12.13
N LYS A 170 19.84 14.19 -11.34
CA LYS A 170 19.29 15.52 -11.60
C LYS A 170 19.75 16.56 -10.58
N ARG A 171 20.27 17.72 -11.04
CA ARG A 171 20.66 18.84 -10.16
C ARG A 171 19.46 19.49 -9.46
N VAL A 172 18.32 19.58 -10.13
CA VAL A 172 17.07 20.10 -9.57
C VAL A 172 15.98 19.06 -9.69
N VAL A 173 15.32 18.75 -8.59
CA VAL A 173 14.19 17.81 -8.55
C VAL A 173 12.93 18.57 -8.20
N GLU A 174 12.00 18.61 -9.14
CA GLU A 174 10.68 19.21 -8.97
C GLU A 174 9.67 18.14 -8.56
N LEU A 175 8.86 18.44 -7.54
CA LEU A 175 7.88 17.52 -6.99
C LEU A 175 6.61 18.25 -6.56
N ALA A 176 5.51 17.52 -6.48
CA ALA A 176 4.24 18.10 -6.06
C ALA A 176 4.27 18.41 -4.57
N GLY A 177 4.13 19.70 -4.24
CA GLY A 177 4.03 20.19 -2.88
C GLY A 177 2.63 20.18 -2.29
N GLY A 178 2.52 20.71 -1.05
CA GLY A 178 1.24 20.91 -0.38
C GLY A 178 0.54 19.62 0.06
N ARG A 179 1.31 18.52 0.23
CA ARG A 179 0.76 17.25 0.71
C ARG A 179 1.57 16.68 1.86
N THR A 180 0.86 16.24 2.90
CA THR A 180 1.39 15.51 4.05
C THR A 180 0.71 14.15 4.15
N GLY A 181 1.47 13.10 4.40
CA GLY A 181 0.96 11.73 4.53
C GLY A 181 1.90 10.82 5.30
N SER A 182 1.45 9.63 5.59
CA SER A 182 2.31 8.54 6.05
C SER A 182 3.01 7.93 4.85
N CYS A 183 4.31 7.67 4.95
CA CYS A 183 4.99 6.87 3.94
C CYS A 183 5.47 5.55 4.54
N THR A 184 5.54 4.50 3.71
CA THR A 184 5.75 3.16 4.22
C THR A 184 6.67 2.36 3.31
N TYR A 185 7.78 1.91 3.85
CA TYR A 185 8.62 0.92 3.18
C TYR A 185 7.87 -0.41 3.04
N ALA A 186 7.85 -0.96 1.83
CA ALA A 186 7.09 -2.18 1.53
C ALA A 186 7.50 -3.40 2.37
N GLY A 187 8.77 -3.44 2.81
CA GLY A 187 9.25 -4.45 3.75
C GLY A 187 8.55 -4.35 5.11
N GLU A 188 8.46 -3.13 5.70
CA GLU A 188 7.74 -2.96 6.96
C GLU A 188 6.23 -3.14 6.80
N ALA A 189 5.63 -2.65 5.71
CA ALA A 189 4.23 -2.92 5.41
C ALA A 189 3.93 -4.42 5.41
N SER A 190 4.80 -5.23 4.79
CA SER A 190 4.63 -6.69 4.74
C SER A 190 4.76 -7.34 6.11
N ARG A 191 5.68 -6.87 6.96
CA ARG A 191 5.82 -7.32 8.34
C ARG A 191 4.55 -7.03 9.14
N ILE A 192 4.03 -5.79 9.08
CA ILE A 192 2.80 -5.39 9.78
C ILE A 192 1.59 -6.22 9.32
N ILE A 193 1.40 -6.38 8.00
CA ILE A 193 0.29 -7.14 7.43
C ILE A 193 0.30 -8.59 7.93
N LEU A 194 1.45 -9.24 7.89
CA LEU A 194 1.58 -10.62 8.33
C LEU A 194 1.46 -10.76 9.85
N ASP A 195 2.02 -9.82 10.64
CA ASP A 195 1.87 -9.79 12.10
C ASP A 195 0.38 -9.71 12.49
N LEU A 196 -0.40 -8.80 11.86
CA LEU A 196 -1.84 -8.68 12.08
C LEU A 196 -2.58 -9.97 11.67
N ALA A 197 -2.24 -10.54 10.50
CA ALA A 197 -2.85 -11.77 10.03
C ALA A 197 -2.55 -12.96 10.96
N GLU A 198 -1.35 -13.09 11.50
CA GLU A 198 -0.98 -14.14 12.46
C GLU A 198 -1.74 -13.99 13.79
N LYS A 199 -1.97 -12.77 14.23
CA LYS A 199 -2.80 -12.47 15.42
C LYS A 199 -4.29 -12.69 15.20
N ARG A 200 -4.72 -13.01 13.97
CA ARG A 200 -6.11 -13.27 13.59
C ARG A 200 -7.06 -12.12 13.91
N VAL A 201 -6.57 -10.89 13.81
CA VAL A 201 -7.44 -9.73 14.00
C VAL A 201 -8.36 -9.52 12.80
N GLU A 202 -9.51 -8.91 13.05
CA GLU A 202 -10.59 -8.66 12.10
C GLU A 202 -10.91 -7.17 12.05
N GLY A 203 -11.53 -6.71 10.96
CA GLY A 203 -11.92 -5.30 10.82
C GLY A 203 -10.84 -4.47 10.12
N ILE A 204 -10.72 -3.19 10.45
CA ILE A 204 -9.89 -2.22 9.74
C ILE A 204 -8.72 -1.77 10.61
N PHE A 205 -7.51 -1.86 10.05
CA PHE A 205 -6.28 -1.38 10.67
C PHE A 205 -5.46 -0.54 9.70
N HIS A 206 -4.58 0.30 10.23
CA HIS A 206 -3.61 1.05 9.44
C HIS A 206 -2.25 0.37 9.51
N GLY A 207 -1.67 0.06 8.34
CA GLY A 207 -0.41 -0.67 8.21
C GLY A 207 0.70 0.22 7.66
N VAL A 208 0.95 1.39 8.27
CA VAL A 208 1.95 2.37 7.86
C VAL A 208 3.04 2.53 8.92
N GLN A 209 4.19 3.08 8.53
CA GLN A 209 5.22 3.45 9.49
C GLN A 209 4.84 4.69 10.27
N ALA A 210 5.44 4.83 11.47
CA ALA A 210 5.23 5.99 12.33
C ALA A 210 5.72 7.29 11.69
N GLY A 211 5.13 8.39 12.13
CA GLY A 211 5.42 9.72 11.64
C GLY A 211 4.67 10.09 10.36
N GLU A 212 4.73 11.38 10.07
CA GLU A 212 4.19 11.96 8.85
C GLU A 212 5.29 12.69 8.08
N THR A 213 5.14 12.80 6.77
CA THR A 213 6.14 13.46 5.93
C THR A 213 5.50 14.15 4.73
N THR A 214 6.27 15.03 4.09
CA THR A 214 5.99 15.56 2.76
C THR A 214 6.95 14.91 1.74
N TRP A 215 6.63 15.01 0.47
CA TRP A 215 7.55 14.51 -0.56
C TRP A 215 8.89 15.23 -0.54
N LYS A 216 8.89 16.54 -0.22
CA LYS A 216 10.11 17.34 -0.06
C LYS A 216 10.95 16.83 1.10
N ARG A 217 10.37 16.68 2.30
CA ARG A 217 11.08 16.16 3.47
C ARG A 217 11.63 14.75 3.24
N PHE A 218 10.87 13.90 2.55
CA PHE A 218 11.34 12.57 2.16
C PHE A 218 12.57 12.67 1.23
N ALA A 219 12.54 13.55 0.23
CA ALA A 219 13.66 13.77 -0.69
C ALA A 219 14.90 14.33 0.03
N GLU A 220 14.71 15.33 0.89
CA GLU A 220 15.80 15.93 1.69
C GLU A 220 16.46 14.89 2.61
N LYS A 221 15.63 14.03 3.26
CA LYS A 221 16.16 12.94 4.10
C LYS A 221 16.87 11.87 3.28
N ALA A 222 16.40 11.55 2.08
CA ALA A 222 17.10 10.65 1.18
C ALA A 222 18.46 11.21 0.78
N ILE A 223 18.56 12.51 0.45
CA ILE A 223 19.84 13.20 0.15
C ILE A 223 20.80 13.11 1.33
N GLU A 224 20.33 13.43 2.54
CA GLU A 224 21.13 13.35 3.77
C GLU A 224 21.72 11.95 3.97
N LEU A 225 20.86 10.92 3.91
CA LEU A 225 21.27 9.53 4.11
C LEU A 225 22.22 9.04 3.01
N MET A 226 21.95 9.34 1.75
CA MET A 226 22.83 8.97 0.64
C MET A 226 24.23 9.60 0.79
N LYS A 227 24.31 10.89 1.16
CA LYS A 227 25.59 11.59 1.39
C LYS A 227 26.33 11.01 2.60
N SER A 228 25.65 10.69 3.70
CA SER A 228 26.28 10.09 4.89
C SER A 228 26.90 8.71 4.64
N GLU A 229 26.34 7.96 3.68
CA GLU A 229 26.88 6.66 3.24
C GLU A 229 27.93 6.80 2.10
N GLY A 230 28.39 8.03 1.79
CA GLY A 230 29.39 8.31 0.76
C GLY A 230 28.91 8.12 -0.67
N ARG A 231 27.62 8.17 -0.90
CA ARG A 231 27.01 7.98 -2.23
C ARG A 231 26.97 9.28 -3.02
N SER A 232 27.09 9.16 -4.33
CA SER A 232 26.98 10.30 -5.23
C SER A 232 25.56 10.84 -5.29
N VAL A 233 25.38 12.10 -4.92
CA VAL A 233 24.12 12.84 -5.04
C VAL A 233 24.39 14.09 -5.86
N VAL A 234 23.81 14.14 -7.06
CA VAL A 234 23.91 15.29 -7.98
C VAL A 234 22.91 16.38 -7.63
N CYS A 235 21.82 16.00 -6.91
CA CYS A 235 20.77 16.93 -6.55
C CYS A 235 21.26 18.02 -5.60
N GLU A 236 21.13 19.27 -6.06
CA GLU A 236 21.48 20.50 -5.31
C GLU A 236 20.23 21.16 -4.74
N GLU A 237 19.08 20.99 -5.38
CA GLU A 237 17.84 21.67 -5.00
C GLU A 237 16.61 20.78 -5.20
N VAL A 238 15.73 20.78 -4.20
CA VAL A 238 14.40 20.16 -4.26
C VAL A 238 13.34 21.26 -4.22
N ARG A 239 12.58 21.40 -5.31
CA ARG A 239 11.53 22.43 -5.47
C ARG A 239 10.16 21.82 -5.38
N GLU A 240 9.28 22.46 -4.61
CA GLU A 240 7.86 22.11 -4.62
C GLU A 240 7.12 22.95 -5.66
N LEU A 241 6.35 22.28 -6.49
CA LEU A 241 5.43 22.91 -7.42
C LEU A 241 3.99 22.60 -7.05
N SER A 242 3.06 23.46 -7.45
CA SER A 242 1.62 23.13 -7.37
C SER A 242 1.32 21.89 -8.23
N GLN A 243 0.33 21.11 -7.82
CA GLN A 243 0.01 19.81 -8.47
C GLN A 243 -0.28 19.96 -9.97
N ASP A 244 -0.96 21.03 -10.38
CA ASP A 244 -1.30 21.33 -11.76
C ASP A 244 -0.09 21.54 -12.67
N LYS A 245 1.07 21.89 -12.10
CA LYS A 245 2.34 22.06 -12.82
C LYS A 245 3.13 20.75 -12.97
N ILE A 246 2.73 19.68 -12.30
CA ILE A 246 3.41 18.39 -12.40
C ILE A 246 2.74 17.55 -13.51
N PRO A 247 3.46 17.20 -14.58
CA PRO A 247 2.92 16.39 -15.66
C PRO A 247 2.37 15.05 -15.16
N GLY A 248 1.16 14.68 -15.60
CA GLY A 248 0.54 13.41 -15.25
C GLY A 248 -0.18 13.37 -13.90
N LEU A 249 -0.17 14.45 -13.11
CA LEU A 249 -0.92 14.54 -11.85
C LEU A 249 -2.24 15.30 -12.03
N ARG A 250 -3.16 14.75 -12.82
CA ARG A 250 -4.44 15.42 -13.14
C ARG A 250 -5.55 15.17 -12.11
N VAL A 251 -5.52 14.01 -11.46
CA VAL A 251 -6.57 13.60 -10.52
C VAL A 251 -6.32 14.21 -9.14
N PRO A 252 -7.35 14.75 -8.45
CA PRO A 252 -7.20 15.28 -7.09
C PRO A 252 -6.69 14.23 -6.11
N ARG A 253 -5.80 14.66 -5.22
CA ARG A 253 -5.22 13.86 -4.16
C ARG A 253 -5.40 14.56 -2.81
N PRO A 254 -5.59 13.83 -1.69
CA PRO A 254 -5.72 14.45 -0.37
C PRO A 254 -4.48 15.31 -0.05
N ALA A 255 -4.71 16.50 0.50
CA ALA A 255 -3.64 17.38 0.97
C ALA A 255 -3.02 16.89 2.28
N PHE A 256 -3.83 16.26 3.13
CA PHE A 256 -3.40 15.71 4.42
C PHE A 256 -3.99 14.31 4.59
N SER A 257 -3.15 13.26 4.59
CA SER A 257 -3.60 11.88 4.73
C SER A 257 -2.77 10.99 5.67
N PRO A 258 -2.14 11.54 6.73
CA PRO A 258 -1.51 10.67 7.73
C PRO A 258 -2.52 9.72 8.36
N LEU A 259 -2.08 8.48 8.61
CA LEU A 259 -2.89 7.43 9.21
C LEU A 259 -2.42 7.16 10.64
N ASP A 260 -3.34 7.17 11.60
CA ASP A 260 -3.07 6.80 13.00
C ASP A 260 -2.81 5.30 13.12
N ILE A 261 -1.77 4.93 13.88
CA ILE A 261 -1.33 3.54 14.05
C ILE A 261 -1.41 3.04 15.49
N LEU A 262 -1.95 3.84 16.40
CA LEU A 262 -1.96 3.50 17.84
C LEU A 262 -2.66 2.16 18.12
N GLU A 263 -3.79 1.90 17.44
CA GLU A 263 -4.50 0.64 17.58
C GLU A 263 -3.68 -0.53 17.02
N THR A 264 -3.02 -0.34 15.89
CA THR A 264 -2.13 -1.34 15.31
C THR A 264 -0.96 -1.66 16.23
N GLU A 265 -0.27 -0.66 16.77
CA GLU A 265 0.80 -0.85 17.75
C GLU A 265 0.35 -1.61 19.00
N LYS A 266 -0.83 -1.25 19.53
CA LYS A 266 -1.44 -1.92 20.68
C LYS A 266 -1.67 -3.40 20.40
N ILE A 267 -2.24 -3.74 19.25
CA ILE A 267 -2.49 -5.13 18.86
C ILE A 267 -1.18 -5.88 18.63
N LEU A 268 -0.20 -5.25 18.00
CA LEU A 268 1.09 -5.89 17.74
C LEU A 268 1.93 -6.06 19.00
N GLY A 269 1.70 -5.24 20.03
CA GLY A 269 2.50 -5.23 21.27
C GLY A 269 3.91 -4.66 21.04
N ARG A 270 4.11 -3.90 19.96
CA ARG A 270 5.39 -3.26 19.62
C ARG A 270 5.16 -1.88 18.99
N LYS A 271 6.15 -1.01 19.13
CA LYS A 271 6.20 0.23 18.37
C LYS A 271 6.53 -0.06 16.90
N ILE A 272 5.82 0.61 16.01
CA ILE A 272 6.13 0.61 14.59
C ILE A 272 7.23 1.65 14.35
N PRO A 273 8.31 1.29 13.63
CA PRO A 273 9.43 2.21 13.42
C PRO A 273 9.03 3.43 12.59
N GLU A 274 9.70 4.55 12.84
CA GLU A 274 9.57 5.77 12.05
C GLU A 274 9.94 5.51 10.59
N TRP A 275 9.33 6.26 9.68
CA TRP A 275 9.49 6.08 8.23
C TRP A 275 10.95 6.25 7.77
N GLU A 276 11.77 7.04 8.48
CA GLU A 276 13.19 7.21 8.18
C GLU A 276 13.95 5.89 8.27
N LYS A 277 13.59 4.99 9.20
CA LYS A 277 14.17 3.64 9.26
C LYS A 277 13.83 2.82 8.02
N GLY A 278 12.61 2.92 7.52
CA GLY A 278 12.21 2.27 6.28
C GLY A 278 12.98 2.80 5.08
N LEU A 279 13.26 4.11 5.05
CA LEU A 279 14.10 4.70 4.01
C LEU A 279 15.54 4.19 4.06
N VAL A 280 16.12 4.05 5.26
CA VAL A 280 17.46 3.44 5.44
C VAL A 280 17.47 1.99 4.93
N GLU A 281 16.49 1.17 5.31
CA GLU A 281 16.39 -0.22 4.84
C GLU A 281 16.28 -0.28 3.31
N TYR A 282 15.45 0.59 2.73
CA TYR A 282 15.27 0.68 1.29
C TYR A 282 16.55 1.08 0.55
N LEU A 283 17.25 2.10 1.03
CA LEU A 283 18.51 2.54 0.41
C LEU A 283 19.55 1.41 0.42
N ARG A 284 19.69 0.68 1.52
CA ARG A 284 20.57 -0.49 1.62
C ARG A 284 20.17 -1.61 0.66
N GLU A 285 18.86 -1.88 0.52
CA GLU A 285 18.34 -2.91 -0.40
C GLU A 285 18.70 -2.62 -1.86
N ILE A 286 18.71 -1.36 -2.27
CA ILE A 286 19.06 -0.97 -3.65
C ILE A 286 20.56 -0.72 -3.85
N GLY A 287 21.39 -1.05 -2.83
CA GLY A 287 22.85 -0.94 -2.92
C GLY A 287 23.39 0.46 -2.68
N TRP A 288 22.66 1.31 -1.99
CA TRP A 288 23.03 2.67 -1.61
C TRP A 288 23.53 2.75 -0.17
#